data_1b045a0ee6a41db144dbbf0643433d87
#
_entry.id   1b045a0ee6a41db144dbbf0643433d87
#
_cell.length_a   1.000
_cell.length_b   1.000
_cell.length_c   1.000
_cell.angle_alpha   90.00
_cell.angle_beta   90.00
_cell.angle_gamma   90.00
#
_symmetry.space_group_name_H-M   'P 1'
#
loop_
_entity.id
_entity.type
_entity.pdbx_description
1 polymer ?
#
loop_
_entity_poly.entity_id
_entity_poly.type
_entity_poly.pdbx_seq_one_letter_code
_entity_poly.pdbx_strand_id
1 'polypeptide(L)' 'MKKIEKKMPYHLQAYEILKQQILSGALAPGEKISDNKLAQEIGVSRSPVREALRMLEQDELIISTD' A
#
# COMPACT_ATOMS: atom_id res chain seq x y z
N MET A 1 1.03 2.10 11.47
CA MET A 1 0.14 1.77 10.35
C MET A 1 -0.80 0.63 10.73
N LYS A 2 -2.04 0.69 10.28
CA LYS A 2 -3.01 -0.35 10.57
C LYS A 2 -2.58 -1.68 9.97
N LYS A 3 -2.76 -2.76 10.73
CA LYS A 3 -2.37 -4.09 10.28
C LYS A 3 -3.52 -4.83 9.61
N ILE A 4 -3.16 -5.78 8.74
CA ILE A 4 -4.11 -6.63 8.03
C ILE A 4 -4.83 -7.55 9.00
N GLU A 5 -6.12 -7.78 8.75
CA GLU A 5 -6.95 -8.71 9.49
C GLU A 5 -7.44 -9.82 8.54
N LYS A 6 -7.79 -10.98 9.09
CA LYS A 6 -8.26 -12.11 8.29
C LYS A 6 -9.76 -12.01 8.03
N LYS A 7 -10.20 -11.03 7.26
CA LYS A 7 -11.64 -10.85 6.96
C LYS A 7 -11.95 -10.58 5.50
N MET A 8 -10.96 -10.15 4.73
CA MET A 8 -11.13 -9.91 3.30
C MET A 8 -9.76 -10.07 2.63
N PRO A 9 -9.71 -10.14 1.29
CA PRO A 9 -8.43 -10.34 0.60
C PRO A 9 -7.37 -9.33 1.05
N TYR A 10 -6.17 -9.82 1.29
CA TYR A 10 -5.09 -8.99 1.83
C TYR A 10 -4.73 -7.80 0.93
N HIS A 11 -4.74 -8.00 -0.39
CA HIS A 11 -4.41 -6.90 -1.30
C HIS A 11 -5.44 -5.77 -1.24
N LEU A 12 -6.72 -6.09 -1.00
CA LEU A 12 -7.75 -5.07 -0.86
C LEU A 12 -7.60 -4.30 0.45
N GLN A 13 -7.27 -5.00 1.52
CA GLN A 13 -7.00 -4.35 2.80
C GLN A 13 -5.76 -3.47 2.70
N ALA A 14 -4.70 -3.97 2.07
CA ALA A 14 -3.47 -3.20 1.86
C ALA A 14 -3.77 -1.95 1.03
N TYR A 15 -4.58 -2.09 -0.03
CA TYR A 15 -4.99 -0.97 -0.86
C TYR A 15 -5.65 0.13 -0.02
N GLU A 16 -6.63 -0.23 0.81
CA GLU A 16 -7.34 0.73 1.64
C GLU A 16 -6.41 1.41 2.66
N ILE A 17 -5.55 0.63 3.30
CA ILE A 17 -4.60 1.17 4.28
C ILE A 17 -3.66 2.18 3.62
N LEU A 18 -3.07 1.80 2.48
CA LEU A 18 -2.12 2.65 1.77
C LEU A 18 -2.81 3.88 1.18
N LYS A 19 -4.03 3.73 0.69
CA LYS A 19 -4.81 4.84 0.17
C LYS A 19 -5.02 5.90 1.26
N GLN A 20 -5.39 5.47 2.47
CA GLN A 20 -5.57 6.40 3.58
C GLN A 20 -4.27 7.10 3.96
N GLN A 21 -3.13 6.39 3.90
CA GLN A 21 -1.84 7.00 4.17
C GLN A 21 -1.49 8.07 3.15
N ILE A 22 -1.83 7.86 1.89
CA ILE A 22 -1.60 8.83 0.83
C ILE A 22 -2.51 10.05 1.00
N LEU A 23 -3.80 9.80 1.23
CA LEU A 23 -4.79 10.88 1.35
C LEU A 23 -4.56 11.72 2.60
N SER A 24 -4.04 11.14 3.66
CA SER A 24 -3.73 11.87 4.91
C SER A 24 -2.39 12.62 4.85
N GLY A 25 -1.60 12.38 3.81
CA GLY A 25 -0.30 13.00 3.67
C GLY A 25 0.83 12.28 4.39
N ALA A 26 0.54 11.13 5.03
CA ALA A 26 1.57 10.35 5.71
C ALA A 26 2.57 9.75 4.72
N LEU A 27 2.11 9.46 3.50
CA LEU A 27 2.98 9.08 2.38
C LEU A 27 2.92 10.21 1.37
N ALA A 28 4.03 10.92 1.19
CA ALA A 28 4.07 12.07 0.30
C ALA A 28 4.07 11.65 -1.17
N PRO A 29 3.45 12.44 -2.05
CA PRO A 29 3.54 12.18 -3.49
C PRO A 29 4.99 12.19 -3.94
N GLY A 30 5.37 11.20 -4.74
CA GLY A 30 6.74 11.07 -5.23
C GLY A 30 7.72 10.47 -4.24
N GLU A 31 7.27 10.16 -3.02
CA GLU A 31 8.11 9.48 -2.04
C GLU A 31 8.42 8.06 -2.51
N LYS A 32 9.66 7.65 -2.32
CA LYS A 32 10.07 6.29 -2.67
C LYS A 32 9.41 5.29 -1.74
N ILE A 33 8.63 4.38 -2.29
CA ILE A 33 7.87 3.40 -1.52
C ILE A 33 8.55 2.03 -1.61
N SER A 34 8.87 1.44 -0.46
CA SER A 34 9.42 0.09 -0.37
C SER A 34 8.30 -0.89 -0.05
N ASP A 35 8.04 -1.83 -0.97
CA ASP A 35 7.02 -2.85 -0.75
C ASP A 35 7.38 -3.76 0.41
N ASN A 36 8.67 -4.05 0.59
CA ASN A 36 9.14 -4.90 1.67
C ASN A 36 8.90 -4.23 3.04
N LYS A 37 9.22 -2.96 3.14
CA LYS A 37 9.03 -2.21 4.39
C LYS A 37 7.54 -2.10 4.73
N LEU A 38 6.72 -1.79 3.74
CA LEU A 38 5.27 -1.69 3.94
C LEU A 38 4.68 -3.04 4.35
N ALA A 39 5.15 -4.12 3.72
CA ALA A 39 4.67 -5.45 4.07
C ALA A 39 4.97 -5.79 5.53
N GLN A 40 6.14 -5.42 6.02
CA GLN A 40 6.50 -5.63 7.42
C GLN A 40 5.61 -4.81 8.35
N GLU A 41 5.34 -3.57 8.01
CA GLU A 41 4.52 -2.68 8.83
C GLU A 41 3.07 -3.14 8.89
N ILE A 42 2.53 -3.64 7.76
CA ILE A 42 1.15 -4.10 7.68
C ILE A 42 0.99 -5.52 8.21
N GLY A 43 2.07 -6.30 8.21
CA GLY A 43 2.06 -7.66 8.73
C GLY A 43 1.67 -8.73 7.71
N VAL A 44 2.08 -8.56 6.45
CA VAL A 44 1.81 -9.51 5.38
C VAL A 44 3.08 -9.73 4.55
N SER A 45 3.00 -10.66 3.59
CA SER A 45 4.07 -10.84 2.61
C SER A 45 4.06 -9.67 1.62
N ARG A 46 5.07 -9.60 0.76
CA ARG A 46 5.20 -8.52 -0.23
C ARG A 46 4.13 -8.58 -1.32
N SER A 47 3.67 -9.78 -1.65
CA SER A 47 2.77 -9.98 -2.79
C SER A 47 1.49 -9.14 -2.73
N PRO A 48 0.69 -9.18 -1.65
CA PRO A 48 -0.51 -8.33 -1.59
C PRO A 48 -0.19 -6.83 -1.57
N VAL A 49 0.95 -6.44 -1.03
CA VAL A 49 1.37 -5.04 -1.02
C VAL A 49 1.69 -4.58 -2.44
N ARG A 50 2.42 -5.40 -3.20
CA ARG A 50 2.76 -5.07 -4.60
C ARG A 50 1.50 -4.95 -5.45
N GLU A 51 0.52 -5.83 -5.24
CA GLU A 51 -0.75 -5.76 -5.94
C GLU A 51 -1.51 -4.48 -5.57
N ALA A 52 -1.52 -4.13 -4.29
CA ALA A 52 -2.16 -2.91 -3.83
C ALA A 52 -1.50 -1.67 -4.43
N LEU A 53 -0.17 -1.65 -4.50
CA LEU A 53 0.56 -0.53 -5.10
C LEU A 53 0.25 -0.39 -6.59
N ARG A 54 0.10 -1.52 -7.29
CA ARG A 54 -0.30 -1.51 -8.70
C ARG A 54 -1.68 -0.89 -8.87
N MET A 55 -2.61 -1.22 -7.98
CA MET A 55 -3.96 -0.66 -8.02
C MET A 55 -3.95 0.84 -7.77
N LEU A 56 -3.14 1.29 -6.80
CA LEU A 56 -3.00 2.72 -6.51
C LEU A 56 -2.39 3.47 -7.69
N GLU A 57 -1.45 2.86 -8.38
CA GLU A 57 -0.85 3.44 -9.58
C GLU A 57 -1.90 3.56 -10.70
N GLN A 58 -2.74 2.54 -10.89
CA GLN A 58 -3.82 2.58 -11.87
C GLN A 58 -4.82 3.68 -11.54
N ASP A 59 -5.05 3.94 -10.27
CA ASP A 59 -5.95 5.00 -9.80
C ASP A 59 -5.26 6.36 -9.76
N GLU A 60 -4.02 6.44 -10.22
CA GLU A 60 -3.22 7.67 -10.27
C GLU A 60 -2.99 8.30 -8.90
N LEU A 61 -3.04 7.50 -7.83
CA LEU A 61 -2.78 7.97 -6.47
C LEU A 61 -1.30 7.97 -6.15
N ILE A 62 -0.51 7.17 -6.88
CA ILE A 62 0.95 7.15 -6.77
C ILE A 62 1.56 7.09 -8.17
N ILE A 63 2.83 7.43 -8.25
CA ILE A 63 3.58 7.39 -9.50
C ILE A 63 4.60 6.25 -9.40
N SER A 64 4.66 5.40 -10.43
CA SER A 64 5.65 4.33 -10.47
C SER A 64 7.05 4.94 -10.56
N THR A 65 7.97 4.40 -9.77
CA THR A 65 9.35 4.88 -9.75
C THR A 65 10.32 3.97 -10.48
N ASP A 66 9.82 2.97 -11.15
CA ASP A 66 10.65 2.01 -11.91
C ASP A 66 11.22 2.60 -13.17
#